data_e417cb19f84124d87f673ddbb5c6a1e6
#
_entry.id   e417cb19f84124d87f673ddbb5c6a1e6
#
_cell.length_a   1.000
_cell.length_b   1.000
_cell.length_c   1.000
_cell.angle_alpha   90.00
_cell.angle_beta   90.00
_cell.angle_gamma   90.00
#
_symmetry.space_group_name_H-M   'P 1'
#
loop_
_entity.id
_entity.type
_entity.pdbx_description
1 polymer ?
#
loop_
_entity_poly.entity_id
_entity_poly.type
_entity_poly.pdbx_seq_one_letter_code
_entity_poly.pdbx_strand_id
1 'polypeptide(L)'
;MTAWGFFVTFASSISIQTTTFMKRIEVIIERSKDLFTAYSNNCEGIYGAGNTIEEVKEDVRTSIEQIKREIPEERWPDEIKGEYELSFELDNV
;
A
#
# COMPACT_ATOMS: atom_id res chain seq x y z
N MET A 1 -23.25 -23.24 24.66
CA MET A 1 -22.84 -23.18 24.30
C MET A 1 -22.00 -22.94 24.03
N THR A 2 -21.84 -22.98 24.05
CA THR A 2 -21.02 -22.81 23.81
C THR A 2 -20.60 -22.72 22.81
N ALA A 3 -20.84 -23.12 22.52
CA ALA A 3 -20.40 -23.03 21.38
C ALA A 3 -20.36 -21.78 20.90
N TRP A 4 -20.45 -21.25 21.32
CA TRP A 4 -20.30 -20.20 20.94
C TRP A 4 -19.16 -19.78 20.88
N GLY A 5 -18.76 -20.08 21.38
CA GLY A 5 -17.66 -19.77 21.29
C GLY A 5 -16.94 -20.06 20.28
N PHE A 6 -17.28 -20.42 20.05
CA PHE A 6 -16.73 -20.57 19.11
C PHE A 6 -16.97 -20.08 18.23
N PHE A 7 -17.49 -20.16 18.18
CA PHE A 7 -17.73 -19.90 17.23
C PHE A 7 -17.48 -18.84 16.93
N VAL A 8 -17.45 -18.41 17.36
CA VAL A 8 -17.10 -17.46 17.15
C VAL A 8 -15.98 -17.32 16.98
N THR A 9 -15.57 -17.79 17.19
CA THR A 9 -14.50 -17.78 16.90
C THR A 9 -14.24 -17.95 15.71
N PHE A 10 -14.62 -18.52 15.34
CA PHE A 10 -14.43 -18.62 14.18
C PHE A 10 -14.76 -17.54 13.63
N ALA A 11 -15.30 -17.02 14.13
CA ALA A 11 -15.66 -15.84 13.68
C ALA A 11 -14.52 -15.04 13.30
N SER A 12 -13.49 -15.32 13.82
CA SER A 12 -12.32 -14.63 13.40
C SER A 12 -12.12 -14.74 11.93
N SER A 13 -12.60 -15.77 11.36
CA SER A 13 -12.45 -15.92 9.94
C SER A 13 -13.18 -14.83 9.22
N ILE A 14 -14.08 -14.21 9.88
CA ILE A 14 -14.82 -13.18 9.24
C ILE A 14 -14.00 -11.96 8.99
N SER A 15 -13.00 -11.74 9.77
CA SER A 15 -12.17 -10.59 9.55
C SER A 15 -11.52 -10.66 8.20
N ILE A 16 -11.43 -11.83 7.62
CA ILE A 16 -10.87 -11.93 6.30
C ILE A 16 -11.68 -11.13 5.30
N GLN A 17 -12.95 -11.08 5.50
CA GLN A 17 -13.78 -10.34 4.58
C GLN A 17 -13.48 -8.86 4.61
N THR A 18 -13.12 -8.35 5.76
CA THR A 18 -12.74 -6.97 5.83
C THR A 18 -11.55 -6.71 4.94
N THR A 19 -10.62 -7.64 4.93
CA THR A 19 -9.44 -7.49 4.12
C THR A 19 -9.78 -7.45 2.65
N THR A 20 -10.79 -8.18 2.23
CA THR A 20 -11.09 -8.24 0.82
C THR A 20 -11.59 -6.92 0.28
N PHE A 21 -12.03 -6.01 1.14
CA PHE A 21 -12.50 -4.73 0.67
C PHE A 21 -11.42 -3.67 0.68
N MET A 22 -10.25 -4.00 1.18
CA MET A 22 -9.15 -3.05 1.22
C MET A 22 -8.34 -3.17 -0.05
N LYS A 23 -8.15 -2.06 -0.71
CA LYS A 23 -7.36 -2.04 -1.92
C LYS A 23 -5.89 -2.16 -1.57
N ARG A 24 -5.12 -2.69 -2.49
CA ARG A 24 -3.69 -2.87 -2.28
C ARG A 24 -2.92 -2.14 -3.36
N ILE A 25 -2.00 -1.31 -2.93
CA ILE A 25 -1.11 -0.62 -3.83
C ILE A 25 0.23 -1.35 -3.78
N GLU A 26 0.61 -1.92 -4.91
CA GLU A 26 1.84 -2.70 -4.99
C GLU A 26 2.97 -1.80 -5.42
N VAL A 27 3.99 -1.72 -4.59
CA VAL A 27 5.13 -0.86 -4.83
C VAL A 27 6.37 -1.73 -4.92
N ILE A 28 7.14 -1.55 -5.98
CA ILE A 28 8.32 -2.33 -6.22
C ILE A 28 9.53 -1.45 -5.95
N ILE A 29 10.42 -1.92 -5.10
CA ILE A 29 11.64 -1.20 -4.75
C ILE A 29 12.80 -1.87 -5.44
N GLU A 30 13.56 -1.09 -6.21
CA GLU A 30 14.71 -1.58 -6.94
C GLU A 30 15.95 -0.82 -6.51
N ARG A 31 17.08 -1.47 -6.62
CA ARG A 31 18.35 -0.83 -6.33
C ARG A 31 19.02 -0.44 -7.63
N SER A 32 19.48 0.80 -7.70
CA SER A 32 20.19 1.31 -8.86
C SER A 32 21.44 2.02 -8.37
N LYS A 33 22.58 1.39 -8.56
CA LYS A 33 23.85 1.92 -8.09
C LYS A 33 23.76 2.17 -6.59
N ASP A 34 23.83 3.42 -6.18
CA ASP A 34 23.82 3.75 -4.76
C ASP A 34 22.47 4.24 -4.28
N LEU A 35 21.45 4.05 -5.07
CA LEU A 35 20.16 4.63 -4.80
C LEU A 35 19.09 3.57 -4.90
N PHE A 36 18.09 3.66 -4.02
CA PHE A 36 16.90 2.82 -4.15
C PHE A 36 15.80 3.66 -4.78
N THR A 37 15.07 3.05 -5.68
CA THR A 37 13.93 3.71 -6.31
C THR A 37 12.72 2.81 -6.18
N ALA A 38 11.55 3.42 -6.29
CA ALA A 38 10.31 2.67 -6.15
C ALA A 38 9.28 3.20 -7.13
N TYR A 39 8.40 2.31 -7.54
CA TYR A 39 7.28 2.68 -8.38
C TYR A 39 6.16 1.70 -8.12
N SER A 40 4.95 2.12 -8.43
CA SER A 40 3.81 1.23 -8.29
C SER A 40 3.46 0.69 -9.66
N ASN A 41 3.16 -0.62 -9.71
CA ASN A 41 2.76 -1.21 -10.98
C ASN A 41 1.24 -1.27 -11.13
N ASN A 42 0.49 -0.84 -10.13
CA ASN A 42 -0.97 -0.82 -10.27
C ASN A 42 -1.59 0.52 -9.87
N CYS A 43 -0.77 1.54 -9.64
CA CYS A 43 -1.31 2.85 -9.30
C CYS A 43 -0.39 3.91 -9.87
N GLU A 44 -0.89 4.67 -10.82
CA GLU A 44 -0.08 5.67 -11.50
C GLU A 44 0.29 6.81 -10.58
N GLY A 45 1.46 7.37 -10.83
CA GLY A 45 1.87 8.58 -10.13
C GLY A 45 2.57 8.35 -8.82
N ILE A 46 2.78 7.12 -8.42
CA ILE A 46 3.43 6.82 -7.15
C ILE A 46 4.87 6.41 -7.42
N TYR A 47 5.78 7.21 -6.90
CA TYR A 47 7.21 7.00 -7.08
C TYR A 47 7.93 7.33 -5.78
N GLY A 48 9.13 6.83 -5.65
CA GLY A 48 9.95 7.15 -4.51
C GLY A 48 11.40 6.90 -4.81
N ALA A 49 12.27 7.51 -4.02
CA ALA A 49 13.71 7.33 -4.15
C ALA A 49 14.35 7.66 -2.81
N GLY A 50 15.49 7.05 -2.57
CA GLY A 50 16.19 7.31 -1.33
C GLY A 50 17.46 6.50 -1.25
N ASN A 51 18.26 6.78 -0.23
CA ASN A 51 19.51 6.07 -0.02
C ASN A 51 19.31 4.79 0.78
N THR A 52 18.17 4.65 1.43
CA THR A 52 17.85 3.44 2.17
C THR A 52 16.43 3.04 1.82
N ILE A 53 16.12 1.79 2.16
CA ILE A 53 14.77 1.29 1.90
C ILE A 53 13.75 2.07 2.72
N GLU A 54 14.11 2.45 3.94
CA GLU A 54 13.19 3.22 4.77
C GLU A 54 12.88 4.58 4.15
N GLU A 55 13.91 5.23 3.59
CA GLU A 55 13.70 6.51 2.96
C GLU A 55 12.81 6.37 1.73
N VAL A 56 13.00 5.31 0.98
CA VAL A 56 12.17 5.08 -0.20
C VAL A 56 10.71 4.90 0.20
N LYS A 57 10.47 4.12 1.24
CA LYS A 57 9.11 3.90 1.69
C LYS A 57 8.46 5.20 2.13
N GLU A 58 9.22 6.02 2.82
CA GLU A 58 8.71 7.30 3.28
C GLU A 58 8.40 8.20 2.09
N ASP A 59 9.27 8.18 1.10
CA ASP A 59 9.07 9.00 -0.09
C ASP A 59 7.83 8.57 -0.86
N VAL A 60 7.56 7.26 -0.89
CA VAL A 60 6.36 6.76 -1.52
C VAL A 60 5.13 7.30 -0.81
N ARG A 61 5.14 7.29 0.51
CA ARG A 61 4.01 7.82 1.25
C ARG A 61 3.81 9.31 0.99
N THR A 62 4.91 10.03 0.92
CA THR A 62 4.84 11.45 0.60
C THR A 62 4.27 11.68 -0.78
N SER A 63 4.61 10.82 -1.72
CA SER A 63 4.09 10.93 -3.07
C SER A 63 2.57 10.82 -3.07
N ILE A 64 2.04 9.88 -2.30
CA ILE A 64 0.60 9.73 -2.22
C ILE A 64 -0.04 10.96 -1.59
N GLU A 65 0.56 11.46 -0.53
CA GLU A 65 0.01 12.64 0.13
C GLU A 65 0.05 13.85 -0.79
N GLN A 66 1.07 13.94 -1.63
CA GLN A 66 1.15 15.03 -2.58
C GLN A 66 0.00 14.95 -3.58
N ILE A 67 -0.30 13.76 -4.06
CA ILE A 67 -1.42 13.60 -4.97
C ILE A 67 -2.70 14.08 -4.30
N LYS A 68 -2.91 13.68 -3.06
CA LYS A 68 -4.14 14.04 -2.35
C LYS A 68 -4.22 15.52 -2.07
N ARG A 69 -3.10 16.19 -1.97
CA ARG A 69 -3.09 17.61 -1.67
C ARG A 69 -3.23 18.46 -2.91
N GLU A 70 -2.66 18.03 -4.02
CA GLU A 70 -2.55 18.88 -5.20
C GLU A 70 -3.51 18.53 -6.32
N ILE A 71 -4.12 17.35 -6.27
CA ILE A 71 -4.99 16.91 -7.35
C ILE A 71 -6.39 16.76 -6.79
N PRO A 72 -7.42 17.24 -7.52
CA PRO A 72 -8.80 17.10 -7.06
C PRO A 72 -9.16 15.63 -6.86
N GLU A 73 -10.00 15.37 -5.88
CA GLU A 73 -10.30 14.00 -5.50
C GLU A 73 -10.89 13.20 -6.64
N GLU A 74 -11.67 13.82 -7.49
CA GLU A 74 -12.28 13.08 -8.58
C GLU A 74 -11.26 12.61 -9.60
N ARG A 75 -10.04 13.12 -9.52
CA ARG A 75 -8.97 12.72 -10.43
C ARG A 75 -7.94 11.81 -9.76
N TRP A 76 -8.16 11.44 -8.52
CA TRP A 76 -7.26 10.52 -7.84
C TRP A 76 -7.37 9.14 -8.48
N PRO A 77 -6.28 8.38 -8.50
CA PRO A 77 -6.39 6.96 -8.85
C PRO A 77 -7.34 6.27 -7.88
N ASP A 78 -8.11 5.33 -8.40
CA ASP A 78 -9.06 4.62 -7.56
C ASP A 78 -8.38 3.92 -6.40
N GLU A 79 -7.12 3.53 -6.58
CA GLU A 79 -6.42 2.78 -5.56
C GLU A 79 -6.20 3.57 -4.28
N ILE A 80 -6.14 4.89 -4.36
CA ILE A 80 -5.92 5.68 -3.15
C ILE A 80 -7.20 6.35 -2.65
N LYS A 81 -8.33 6.05 -3.26
CA LYS A 81 -9.60 6.53 -2.74
C LYS A 81 -10.07 5.56 -1.67
N GLY A 82 -10.42 6.09 -0.50
CA GLY A 82 -10.83 5.26 0.61
C GLY A 82 -9.65 4.60 1.26
N GLU A 83 -9.86 3.40 1.78
CA GLU A 83 -8.83 2.70 2.51
C GLU A 83 -8.01 1.83 1.58
N TYR A 84 -6.72 1.78 1.86
CA TYR A 84 -5.80 0.97 1.07
C TYR A 84 -4.62 0.60 1.95
N GLU A 85 -3.86 -0.38 1.48
CA GLU A 85 -2.62 -0.74 2.14
C GLU A 85 -1.50 -0.73 1.12
N LEU A 86 -0.30 -0.42 1.58
CA LEU A 86 0.87 -0.42 0.74
C LEU A 86 1.60 -1.74 0.91
N SER A 87 1.89 -2.37 -0.21
CA SER A 87 2.63 -3.62 -0.21
C SER A 87 3.95 -3.37 -0.92
N PHE A 88 5.05 -3.50 -0.19
CA PHE A 88 6.37 -3.24 -0.76
C PHE A 88 7.04 -4.55 -1.12
N GLU A 89 7.58 -4.61 -2.32
CA GLU A 89 8.28 -5.79 -2.79
C GLU A 89 9.68 -5.37 -3.23
N LEU A 90 10.67 -6.10 -2.79
CA LEU A 90 12.05 -5.81 -3.14
C LEU A 90 12.44 -6.59 -4.39
N ASP A 91 13.03 -5.88 -5.35
CA ASP A 91 13.44 -6.48 -6.59
C ASP A 91 14.88 -6.06 -6.86
N ASN A 92 15.77 -7.02 -7.02
CA ASN A 92 17.17 -6.75 -7.31
C ASN A 92 17.86 -5.91 -6.24
N VAL A 93 17.52 -6.13 -4.99
CA VAL A 93 18.17 -5.39 -3.91
C VAL A 93 19.04 -6.27 -3.07
#